data_db260b246c28e0e2a633ffbba73a1c70
#
_entry.id   db260b246c28e0e2a633ffbba73a1c70
#
_cell.length_a   1.000
_cell.length_b   1.000
_cell.length_c   1.000
_cell.angle_alpha   90.00
_cell.angle_beta   90.00
_cell.angle_gamma   90.00
#
_symmetry.space_group_name_H-M   'P 1'
#
loop_
_entity.id
_entity.type
_entity.pdbx_description
1 polymer ?
#
loop_
_entity_poly.entity_id
_entity_poly.type
_entity_poly.pdbx_seq_one_letter_code
_entity_poly.pdbx_strand_id
1 'polypeptide(L)'
;MSSNSRPLLTIMTILISCSSLAHAQSIEHSDKSDKSDKSDKVAVIDGKRVITFNEVDDQIAPQLFTLQKQIYELRRNALNNLITRMMLEHEAKRLGTSVTELRKAMSSPDSAISQKQIEEAFSETTSLQTGLAEDEMKERLRLDLENQIKIKTFQTRLQELRNRTGVEIYLSEPEPPLIRISDEGPSSGSPSSPVTIVEFSDFQCPFCKRASETVRELARLYEGKVRIVFKHFPLSNHPDAFKAAQASVCADEKGKFWEYHDRLFNSQNLSDQSLRKIAGDIGLETKDFSACLESSRSKEQVMKNIQEGRKIGIQGTPFFTINGRPVRGAQDISEFRRIIDRQLAGER
;
A
#
# COMPACT_ATOMS: atom_id res chain seq x y z
N MET A 1 40.31 -62.39 53.98
CA MET A 1 39.40 -63.41 53.54
C MET A 1 38.19 -62.71 52.97
N SER A 2 38.17 -62.24 51.83
CA SER A 2 38.05 -62.63 50.43
C SER A 2 36.71 -63.30 50.16
N SER A 3 35.85 -62.70 49.49
CA SER A 3 35.19 -63.33 48.37
C SER A 3 34.58 -62.24 47.43
N ASN A 4 35.17 -62.24 46.25
CA ASN A 4 34.65 -61.53 45.06
C ASN A 4 33.41 -62.24 44.56
N SER A 5 32.40 -61.44 44.19
CA SER A 5 31.35 -61.90 43.29
C SER A 5 31.03 -60.76 42.32
N ARG A 6 31.45 -60.90 41.10
CA ARG A 6 31.05 -60.09 39.97
C ARG A 6 29.69 -60.58 39.42
N PRO A 7 28.78 -59.74 39.08
CA PRO A 7 27.65 -60.15 38.23
C PRO A 7 27.97 -59.92 36.75
N LEU A 8 27.53 -60.87 35.98
CA LEU A 8 27.56 -60.93 34.52
C LEU A 8 26.86 -59.78 33.85
N LEU A 9 27.55 -59.20 32.88
CA LEU A 9 26.98 -58.20 31.96
C LEU A 9 26.29 -58.94 30.80
N THR A 10 24.97 -58.97 30.78
CA THR A 10 24.18 -59.51 29.67
C THR A 10 24.14 -58.47 28.58
N ILE A 11 24.83 -58.67 27.48
CA ILE A 11 24.78 -57.85 26.28
C ILE A 11 23.50 -58.19 25.53
N MET A 12 22.53 -57.29 25.59
CA MET A 12 21.32 -57.34 24.79
C MET A 12 21.58 -56.65 23.45
N THR A 13 21.83 -57.44 22.42
CA THR A 13 22.00 -56.99 21.02
C THR A 13 20.64 -56.53 20.51
N ILE A 14 20.40 -55.21 20.43
CA ILE A 14 19.23 -54.65 19.74
C ILE A 14 19.61 -54.53 18.26
N LEU A 15 19.04 -55.40 17.46
CA LEU A 15 18.97 -55.29 16.02
C LEU A 15 18.07 -54.11 15.63
N ILE A 16 18.68 -52.98 15.27
CA ILE A 16 17.96 -51.87 14.65
C ILE A 16 17.80 -52.20 13.17
N SER A 17 16.65 -52.69 12.79
CA SER A 17 16.24 -52.75 11.39
C SER A 17 15.98 -51.35 10.89
N CYS A 18 16.83 -50.90 10.01
CA CYS A 18 16.72 -49.65 9.27
C CYS A 18 15.60 -49.82 8.22
N SER A 19 14.37 -49.42 8.56
CA SER A 19 13.29 -49.21 7.60
C SER A 19 13.00 -47.72 7.55
N SER A 20 13.73 -47.04 6.67
CA SER A 20 13.46 -45.66 6.30
C SER A 20 12.18 -45.59 5.47
N LEU A 21 11.04 -45.36 6.13
CA LEU A 21 9.85 -44.83 5.50
C LEU A 21 9.71 -43.36 5.93
N ALA A 22 10.06 -42.50 4.99
CA ALA A 22 9.77 -41.08 5.09
C ALA A 22 8.25 -40.88 5.20
N HIS A 23 7.76 -40.68 6.42
CA HIS A 23 6.44 -40.10 6.63
C HIS A 23 6.57 -38.58 6.45
N ALA A 24 6.32 -38.12 5.23
CA ALA A 24 5.94 -36.74 5.01
C ALA A 24 4.56 -36.57 5.69
N GLN A 25 4.57 -36.04 6.91
CA GLN A 25 3.34 -35.53 7.51
C GLN A 25 2.91 -34.33 6.67
N SER A 26 1.92 -34.55 5.82
CA SER A 26 1.13 -33.50 5.22
C SER A 26 0.49 -32.73 6.37
N ILE A 27 0.97 -31.49 6.55
CA ILE A 27 0.26 -30.50 7.36
C ILE A 27 -0.97 -30.16 6.53
N GLU A 28 -2.09 -30.84 6.82
CA GLU A 28 -3.40 -30.42 6.37
C GLU A 28 -3.71 -29.08 7.04
N HIS A 29 -3.39 -28.00 6.34
CA HIS A 29 -4.05 -26.73 6.62
C HIS A 29 -5.49 -26.84 6.10
N SER A 30 -6.38 -27.30 6.97
CA SER A 30 -7.79 -27.11 6.76
C SER A 30 -8.10 -25.62 6.93
N ASP A 31 -8.14 -24.93 5.81
CA ASP A 31 -8.75 -23.61 5.73
C ASP A 31 -10.29 -23.80 5.82
N LYS A 32 -10.74 -24.10 7.02
CA LYS A 32 -12.14 -23.96 7.39
C LYS A 32 -12.29 -22.57 7.96
N SER A 33 -12.97 -21.71 7.22
CA SER A 33 -13.68 -20.56 7.76
C SER A 33 -14.67 -21.06 8.82
N ASP A 34 -14.15 -21.41 9.98
CA ASP A 34 -14.94 -21.75 11.15
C ASP A 34 -15.37 -20.43 11.79
N LYS A 35 -16.62 -20.06 11.55
CA LYS A 35 -17.37 -19.17 12.44
C LYS A 35 -17.54 -19.90 13.77
N SER A 36 -16.46 -20.09 14.51
CA SER A 36 -16.55 -20.52 15.88
C SER A 36 -16.66 -19.27 16.76
N ASP A 37 -17.81 -19.11 17.32
CA ASP A 37 -18.13 -18.26 18.47
C ASP A 37 -17.36 -18.77 19.71
N LYS A 38 -16.04 -18.77 19.63
CA LYS A 38 -15.13 -18.82 20.75
C LYS A 38 -14.72 -17.39 21.01
N SER A 39 -15.33 -16.78 22.04
CA SER A 39 -14.78 -15.57 22.66
C SER A 39 -13.30 -15.82 22.93
N ASP A 40 -12.41 -15.32 22.07
CA ASP A 40 -10.97 -15.40 22.23
C ASP A 40 -10.55 -14.48 23.38
N LYS A 41 -10.90 -14.92 24.60
CA LYS A 41 -10.54 -14.23 25.83
C LYS A 41 -9.04 -14.30 26.02
N VAL A 42 -8.40 -13.15 26.05
CA VAL A 42 -6.97 -13.03 26.35
C VAL A 42 -6.76 -12.78 27.83
N ALA A 43 -7.62 -11.95 28.46
CA ALA A 43 -7.54 -11.66 29.88
C ALA A 43 -8.92 -11.30 30.44
N VAL A 44 -9.05 -11.41 31.78
CA VAL A 44 -10.23 -10.94 32.52
C VAL A 44 -9.75 -10.09 33.67
N ILE A 45 -10.27 -8.87 33.80
CA ILE A 45 -9.97 -7.93 34.88
C ILE A 45 -11.13 -7.94 35.88
N ASP A 46 -10.83 -8.14 37.14
CA ASP A 46 -11.80 -8.16 38.26
C ASP A 46 -12.99 -9.08 38.03
N GLY A 47 -12.80 -10.16 37.30
CA GLY A 47 -13.84 -11.14 36.98
C GLY A 47 -14.98 -10.61 36.07
N LYS A 48 -14.90 -9.37 35.58
CA LYS A 48 -15.97 -8.68 34.85
C LYS A 48 -15.58 -8.22 33.45
N ARG A 49 -14.42 -7.57 33.30
CA ARG A 49 -13.96 -7.05 32.01
C ARG A 49 -13.17 -8.11 31.28
N VAL A 50 -13.70 -8.56 30.16
CA VAL A 50 -13.01 -9.47 29.23
C VAL A 50 -12.23 -8.64 28.23
N ILE A 51 -10.96 -8.99 28.02
CA ILE A 51 -10.12 -8.51 26.92
C ILE A 51 -10.04 -9.62 25.88
N THR A 52 -10.31 -9.31 24.64
CA THR A 52 -10.29 -10.24 23.51
C THR A 52 -9.05 -10.06 22.64
N PHE A 53 -8.70 -11.09 21.81
CA PHE A 53 -7.65 -10.93 20.80
C PHE A 53 -7.94 -9.78 19.85
N ASN A 54 -9.18 -9.57 19.44
CA ASN A 54 -9.54 -8.44 18.59
C ASN A 54 -9.22 -7.09 19.24
N GLU A 55 -9.46 -6.93 20.55
CA GLU A 55 -9.10 -5.70 21.25
C GLU A 55 -7.58 -5.50 21.35
N VAL A 56 -6.81 -6.58 21.49
CA VAL A 56 -5.34 -6.53 21.46
C VAL A 56 -4.84 -6.21 20.04
N ASP A 57 -5.38 -6.89 19.04
CA ASP A 57 -5.01 -6.71 17.65
C ASP A 57 -5.34 -5.29 17.15
N ASP A 58 -6.44 -4.70 17.60
CA ASP A 58 -6.78 -3.30 17.33
C ASP A 58 -5.69 -2.33 17.81
N GLN A 59 -5.01 -2.64 18.93
CA GLN A 59 -3.93 -1.80 19.47
C GLN A 59 -2.63 -1.87 18.64
N ILE A 60 -2.42 -3.00 17.97
CA ILE A 60 -1.22 -3.28 17.16
C ILE A 60 -1.52 -3.47 15.68
N ALA A 61 -2.71 -3.08 15.23
CA ALA A 61 -3.18 -3.31 13.87
C ALA A 61 -2.19 -2.83 12.77
N PRO A 62 -1.51 -1.66 12.88
CA PRO A 62 -0.52 -1.24 11.90
C PRO A 62 0.70 -2.17 11.85
N GLN A 63 1.15 -2.68 13.00
CA GLN A 63 2.27 -3.61 13.11
C GLN A 63 1.89 -4.99 12.53
N LEU A 64 0.70 -5.48 12.89
CA LEU A 64 0.16 -6.73 12.34
C LEU A 64 0.04 -6.67 10.81
N PHE A 65 -0.50 -5.60 10.27
CA PHE A 65 -0.60 -5.41 8.83
C PHE A 65 0.77 -5.41 8.15
N THR A 66 1.77 -4.75 8.76
CA THR A 66 3.14 -4.75 8.24
C THR A 66 3.71 -6.16 8.18
N LEU A 67 3.52 -6.97 9.22
CA LEU A 67 3.96 -8.36 9.26
C LEU A 67 3.20 -9.23 8.24
N GLN A 68 1.89 -9.07 8.14
CA GLN A 68 1.07 -9.77 7.14
C GLN A 68 1.51 -9.45 5.72
N LYS A 69 1.85 -8.18 5.43
CA LYS A 69 2.37 -7.76 4.14
C LYS A 69 3.74 -8.39 3.85
N GLN A 70 4.63 -8.45 4.83
CA GLN A 70 5.92 -9.14 4.69
C GLN A 70 5.73 -10.64 4.41
N ILE A 71 4.82 -11.30 5.13
CA ILE A 71 4.50 -12.72 4.91
C ILE A 71 3.92 -12.91 3.50
N TYR A 72 3.03 -12.04 3.06
CA TYR A 72 2.48 -12.08 1.70
C TYR A 72 3.58 -11.95 0.64
N GLU A 73 4.50 -11.01 0.77
CA GLU A 73 5.61 -10.82 -0.18
C GLU A 73 6.52 -12.05 -0.23
N LEU A 74 6.84 -12.64 0.91
CA LEU A 74 7.60 -13.88 0.98
C LEU A 74 6.87 -15.04 0.28
N ARG A 75 5.57 -15.20 0.54
CA ARG A 75 4.73 -16.22 -0.11
C ARG A 75 4.63 -15.99 -1.61
N ARG A 76 4.42 -14.74 -2.05
CA ARG A 76 4.34 -14.35 -3.46
C ARG A 76 5.62 -14.67 -4.21
N ASN A 77 6.77 -14.35 -3.62
CA ASN A 77 8.08 -14.65 -4.20
C ASN A 77 8.34 -16.17 -4.28
N ALA A 78 8.04 -16.91 -3.23
CA ALA A 78 8.14 -18.36 -3.21
C ALA A 78 7.20 -19.01 -4.25
N LEU A 79 5.96 -18.54 -4.35
CA LEU A 79 4.98 -19.00 -5.33
C LEU A 79 5.46 -18.73 -6.77
N ASN A 80 5.95 -17.54 -7.08
CA ASN A 80 6.47 -17.21 -8.40
C ASN A 80 7.67 -18.08 -8.78
N ASN A 81 8.56 -18.37 -7.84
CA ASN A 81 9.70 -19.27 -8.06
C ASN A 81 9.22 -20.72 -8.32
N LEU A 82 8.23 -21.18 -7.57
CA LEU A 82 7.63 -22.51 -7.74
C LEU A 82 6.94 -22.62 -9.11
N ILE A 83 6.11 -21.67 -9.48
CA ILE A 83 5.44 -21.60 -10.78
C ILE A 83 6.48 -21.63 -11.90
N THR A 84 7.51 -20.79 -11.82
CA THR A 84 8.59 -20.74 -12.83
C THR A 84 9.28 -22.09 -12.99
N ARG A 85 9.61 -22.74 -11.87
CA ARG A 85 10.24 -24.08 -11.88
C ARG A 85 9.33 -25.10 -12.56
N MET A 86 8.07 -25.19 -12.14
CA MET A 86 7.11 -26.16 -12.68
C MET A 86 6.84 -25.93 -14.17
N MET A 87 6.74 -24.67 -14.60
CA MET A 87 6.55 -24.32 -16.02
C MET A 87 7.75 -24.76 -16.87
N LEU A 88 8.99 -24.51 -16.38
CA LEU A 88 10.20 -24.92 -17.08
C LEU A 88 10.35 -26.45 -17.12
N GLU A 89 10.03 -27.16 -16.06
CA GLU A 89 10.03 -28.62 -16.00
C GLU A 89 9.03 -29.22 -17.00
N HIS A 90 7.79 -28.67 -17.02
CA HIS A 90 6.75 -29.11 -17.94
C HIS A 90 7.16 -28.86 -19.41
N GLU A 91 7.66 -27.65 -19.71
CA GLU A 91 8.07 -27.29 -21.07
C GLU A 91 9.30 -28.08 -21.54
N ALA A 92 10.29 -28.30 -20.67
CA ALA A 92 11.45 -29.13 -20.98
C ALA A 92 11.03 -30.57 -21.31
N LYS A 93 10.11 -31.16 -20.52
CA LYS A 93 9.53 -32.46 -20.79
C LYS A 93 8.78 -32.49 -22.14
N ARG A 94 7.99 -31.48 -22.44
CA ARG A 94 7.25 -31.36 -23.70
C ARG A 94 8.17 -31.31 -24.92
N LEU A 95 9.34 -30.65 -24.78
CA LEU A 95 10.33 -30.48 -25.84
C LEU A 95 11.38 -31.65 -25.88
N GLY A 96 11.33 -32.60 -24.96
CA GLY A 96 12.29 -33.69 -24.86
C GLY A 96 13.69 -33.23 -24.50
N THR A 97 13.83 -32.16 -23.72
CA THR A 97 15.13 -31.57 -23.35
C THR A 97 15.27 -31.44 -21.81
N SER A 98 16.43 -31.06 -21.33
CA SER A 98 16.64 -30.76 -19.92
C SER A 98 16.23 -29.31 -19.59
N VAL A 99 15.86 -29.05 -18.32
CA VAL A 99 15.58 -27.68 -17.84
C VAL A 99 16.80 -26.77 -18.03
N THR A 100 18.00 -27.29 -17.91
CA THR A 100 19.24 -26.52 -18.09
C THR A 100 19.40 -26.07 -19.54
N GLU A 101 19.22 -26.99 -20.49
CA GLU A 101 19.26 -26.67 -21.93
C GLU A 101 18.17 -25.73 -22.34
N LEU A 102 16.93 -25.92 -21.83
CA LEU A 102 15.83 -25.01 -22.05
C LEU A 102 16.14 -23.60 -21.55
N ARG A 103 16.66 -23.45 -20.32
CA ARG A 103 17.08 -22.16 -19.78
C ARG A 103 18.13 -21.48 -20.64
N LYS A 104 19.14 -22.23 -21.10
CA LYS A 104 20.18 -21.73 -22.00
C LYS A 104 19.57 -21.24 -23.30
N ALA A 105 18.70 -22.02 -23.93
CA ALA A 105 17.98 -21.64 -25.15
C ALA A 105 17.10 -20.38 -24.94
N MET A 106 16.36 -20.32 -23.84
CA MET A 106 15.52 -19.16 -23.50
C MET A 106 16.31 -17.89 -23.19
N SER A 107 17.57 -18.01 -22.75
CA SER A 107 18.47 -16.88 -22.47
C SER A 107 19.28 -16.44 -23.69
N SER A 108 19.29 -17.23 -24.77
CA SER A 108 20.07 -16.88 -25.96
C SER A 108 19.39 -15.75 -26.73
N PRO A 109 20.04 -14.58 -26.91
CA PRO A 109 19.49 -13.49 -27.68
C PRO A 109 19.37 -13.85 -29.15
N ASP A 110 18.39 -13.24 -29.86
CA ASP A 110 18.16 -13.48 -31.28
C ASP A 110 19.23 -12.82 -32.17
N SER A 111 19.97 -11.84 -31.63
CA SER A 111 21.07 -11.16 -32.31
C SER A 111 22.24 -10.88 -31.36
N ALA A 112 23.43 -10.84 -31.90
CA ALA A 112 24.62 -10.38 -31.18
C ALA A 112 24.55 -8.85 -30.93
N ILE A 113 25.26 -8.39 -29.90
CA ILE A 113 25.41 -6.95 -29.63
C ILE A 113 26.24 -6.33 -30.76
N SER A 114 25.74 -5.23 -31.30
CA SER A 114 26.44 -4.47 -32.32
C SER A 114 27.50 -3.56 -31.70
N GLN A 115 28.57 -3.26 -32.45
CA GLN A 115 29.59 -2.29 -32.05
C GLN A 115 28.98 -0.92 -31.72
N LYS A 116 27.94 -0.51 -32.46
CA LYS A 116 27.21 0.73 -32.21
C LYS A 116 26.61 0.80 -30.80
N GLN A 117 26.00 -0.28 -30.32
CA GLN A 117 25.42 -0.33 -28.96
C GLN A 117 26.50 -0.22 -27.87
N ILE A 118 27.69 -0.79 -28.11
CA ILE A 118 28.83 -0.66 -27.20
C ILE A 118 29.33 0.79 -27.16
N GLU A 119 29.43 1.45 -28.33
CA GLU A 119 29.86 2.84 -28.44
C GLU A 119 28.86 3.82 -27.81
N GLU A 120 27.56 3.59 -28.00
CA GLU A 120 26.49 4.37 -27.35
C GLU A 120 26.59 4.24 -25.82
N ALA A 121 26.67 3.02 -25.29
CA ALA A 121 26.82 2.81 -23.85
C ALA A 121 28.13 3.41 -23.29
N PHE A 122 29.22 3.35 -24.07
CA PHE A 122 30.49 3.95 -23.69
C PHE A 122 30.37 5.48 -23.63
N SER A 123 29.71 6.11 -24.60
CA SER A 123 29.53 7.58 -24.64
C SER A 123 28.70 8.09 -23.44
N GLU A 124 27.72 7.33 -22.98
CA GLU A 124 26.92 7.65 -21.79
C GLU A 124 27.70 7.49 -20.48
N THR A 125 28.69 6.60 -20.46
CA THR A 125 29.46 6.26 -19.24
C THR A 125 30.71 7.12 -19.06
N THR A 126 31.25 7.72 -20.11
CA THR A 126 32.48 8.55 -20.07
C THR A 126 32.41 9.79 -19.18
N SER A 127 31.22 10.16 -18.70
CA SER A 127 31.03 11.20 -17.67
C SER A 127 31.47 10.75 -16.25
N LEU A 128 31.70 9.47 -16.02
CA LEU A 128 32.15 8.89 -14.75
C LEU A 128 33.66 8.61 -14.86
N GLN A 129 34.49 9.34 -14.15
CA GLN A 129 35.95 9.14 -14.06
C GLN A 129 36.24 7.77 -13.40
N THR A 130 36.33 6.69 -14.18
CA THR A 130 36.55 5.33 -13.66
C THR A 130 38.03 4.92 -13.60
N GLY A 131 38.96 5.67 -14.20
CA GLY A 131 40.40 5.35 -14.20
C GLY A 131 40.81 4.11 -15.02
N LEU A 132 39.88 3.49 -15.76
CA LEU A 132 40.14 2.32 -16.63
C LEU A 132 40.56 2.79 -18.03
N ALA A 133 41.37 1.96 -18.74
CA ALA A 133 41.64 2.19 -20.16
C ALA A 133 40.35 2.03 -21.00
N GLU A 134 40.29 2.75 -22.13
CA GLU A 134 39.09 2.76 -22.99
C GLU A 134 38.66 1.35 -23.45
N ASP A 135 39.62 0.56 -23.91
CA ASP A 135 39.35 -0.81 -24.37
C ASP A 135 38.85 -1.73 -23.26
N GLU A 136 39.39 -1.59 -22.06
CA GLU A 136 38.95 -2.36 -20.89
C GLU A 136 37.54 -1.96 -20.48
N MET A 137 37.20 -0.69 -20.55
CA MET A 137 35.87 -0.18 -20.29
C MET A 137 34.86 -0.71 -21.32
N LYS A 138 35.19 -0.65 -22.63
CA LYS A 138 34.32 -1.14 -23.70
C LYS A 138 34.08 -2.65 -23.57
N GLU A 139 35.10 -3.44 -23.23
CA GLU A 139 34.93 -4.90 -23.01
C GLU A 139 34.04 -5.19 -21.81
N ARG A 140 34.19 -4.44 -20.71
CA ARG A 140 33.32 -4.55 -19.53
C ARG A 140 31.86 -4.21 -19.86
N LEU A 141 31.63 -3.12 -20.58
CA LEU A 141 30.30 -2.72 -21.06
C LEU A 141 29.68 -3.75 -21.99
N ARG A 142 30.50 -4.36 -22.89
CA ARG A 142 30.05 -5.44 -23.76
C ARG A 142 29.51 -6.63 -22.95
N LEU A 143 30.26 -7.06 -21.93
CA LEU A 143 29.85 -8.17 -21.06
C LEU A 143 28.59 -7.84 -20.25
N ASP A 144 28.49 -6.61 -19.75
CA ASP A 144 27.32 -6.16 -18.99
C ASP A 144 26.08 -6.08 -19.89
N LEU A 145 26.21 -5.55 -21.11
CA LEU A 145 25.13 -5.51 -22.09
C LEU A 145 24.68 -6.92 -22.50
N GLU A 146 25.63 -7.84 -22.73
CA GLU A 146 25.31 -9.25 -23.02
C GLU A 146 24.47 -9.88 -21.89
N ASN A 147 24.89 -9.65 -20.64
CA ASN A 147 24.16 -10.18 -19.50
C ASN A 147 22.76 -9.57 -19.37
N GLN A 148 22.63 -8.26 -19.57
CA GLN A 148 21.34 -7.58 -19.54
C GLN A 148 20.40 -8.11 -20.64
N ILE A 149 20.91 -8.29 -21.85
CA ILE A 149 20.12 -8.83 -22.97
C ILE A 149 19.70 -10.28 -22.68
N LYS A 150 20.61 -11.13 -22.18
CA LYS A 150 20.28 -12.50 -21.78
C LYS A 150 19.18 -12.57 -20.73
N ILE A 151 19.26 -11.71 -19.71
CA ILE A 151 18.24 -11.61 -18.64
C ILE A 151 16.91 -11.16 -19.24
N LYS A 152 16.91 -10.09 -20.04
CA LYS A 152 15.70 -9.56 -20.67
C LYS A 152 15.05 -10.56 -21.61
N THR A 153 15.84 -11.23 -22.46
CA THR A 153 15.37 -12.28 -23.38
C THR A 153 14.72 -13.44 -22.61
N PHE A 154 15.37 -13.89 -21.54
CA PHE A 154 14.81 -14.95 -20.70
C PHE A 154 13.49 -14.50 -20.05
N GLN A 155 13.42 -13.29 -19.51
CA GLN A 155 12.19 -12.76 -18.89
C GLN A 155 11.04 -12.67 -19.89
N THR A 156 11.32 -12.20 -21.11
CA THR A 156 10.30 -12.09 -22.19
C THR A 156 9.77 -13.47 -22.55
N ARG A 157 10.66 -14.44 -22.83
CA ARG A 157 10.26 -15.81 -23.21
C ARG A 157 9.58 -16.56 -22.05
N LEU A 158 9.98 -16.28 -20.81
CA LEU A 158 9.30 -16.80 -19.62
C LEU A 158 7.88 -16.24 -19.48
N GLN A 159 7.69 -14.96 -19.78
CA GLN A 159 6.35 -14.34 -19.76
C GLN A 159 5.46 -14.92 -20.87
N GLU A 160 5.99 -15.16 -22.06
CA GLU A 160 5.28 -15.83 -23.14
C GLU A 160 4.88 -17.25 -22.76
N LEU A 161 5.80 -18.01 -22.14
CA LEU A 161 5.51 -19.34 -21.61
C LEU A 161 4.40 -19.29 -20.57
N ARG A 162 4.45 -18.33 -19.64
CA ARG A 162 3.44 -18.14 -18.62
C ARG A 162 2.05 -17.87 -19.22
N ASN A 163 1.98 -17.00 -20.22
CA ASN A 163 0.73 -16.67 -20.90
C ASN A 163 0.13 -17.90 -21.61
N ARG A 164 0.97 -18.75 -22.22
CA ARG A 164 0.52 -19.99 -22.87
C ARG A 164 0.06 -21.05 -21.87
N THR A 165 0.66 -21.07 -20.68
CA THR A 165 0.36 -22.08 -19.65
C THR A 165 -0.94 -21.78 -18.91
N GLY A 166 -1.48 -20.55 -18.99
CA GLY A 166 -2.73 -20.18 -18.35
C GLY A 166 -2.64 -20.20 -16.80
N VAL A 167 -1.58 -19.60 -16.23
CA VAL A 167 -1.37 -19.59 -14.78
C VAL A 167 -2.36 -18.66 -14.09
N GLU A 168 -3.18 -19.21 -13.21
CA GLU A 168 -4.07 -18.44 -12.32
C GLU A 168 -3.50 -18.40 -10.90
N ILE A 169 -3.51 -17.23 -10.28
CA ILE A 169 -2.99 -17.02 -8.92
C ILE A 169 -4.11 -16.56 -8.01
N TYR A 170 -4.34 -17.31 -6.95
CA TYR A 170 -5.37 -17.03 -5.93
C TYR A 170 -4.81 -16.47 -4.62
N LEU A 171 -3.49 -16.16 -4.57
CA LEU A 171 -2.88 -15.54 -3.40
C LEU A 171 -3.33 -14.09 -3.29
N SER A 172 -4.19 -13.80 -2.33
CA SER A 172 -4.71 -12.45 -2.06
C SER A 172 -3.73 -11.63 -1.21
N GLU A 173 -3.59 -10.35 -1.53
CA GLU A 173 -2.85 -9.41 -0.70
C GLU A 173 -3.62 -9.12 0.59
N PRO A 174 -2.94 -9.03 1.76
CA PRO A 174 -3.59 -8.64 3.00
C PRO A 174 -4.13 -7.22 2.90
N GLU A 175 -5.34 -7.03 3.40
CA GLU A 175 -5.96 -5.72 3.40
C GLU A 175 -5.49 -4.88 4.58
N PRO A 176 -5.26 -3.57 4.39
CA PRO A 176 -4.90 -2.70 5.50
C PRO A 176 -6.03 -2.63 6.52
N PRO A 177 -5.70 -2.48 7.82
CA PRO A 177 -6.71 -2.34 8.86
C PRO A 177 -7.57 -1.11 8.60
N LEU A 178 -8.86 -1.22 8.94
CA LEU A 178 -9.78 -0.10 8.82
C LEU A 178 -9.43 0.97 9.87
N ILE A 179 -9.30 2.19 9.41
CA ILE A 179 -9.05 3.35 10.25
C ILE A 179 -10.39 3.94 10.68
N ARG A 180 -10.61 4.01 11.99
CA ARG A 180 -11.79 4.67 12.54
C ARG A 180 -11.55 6.17 12.65
N ILE A 181 -12.29 6.94 11.89
CA ILE A 181 -12.24 8.41 11.85
C ILE A 181 -13.66 8.92 12.01
N SER A 182 -13.80 10.04 12.73
CA SER A 182 -15.06 10.78 12.76
C SER A 182 -15.42 11.26 11.35
N ASP A 183 -16.67 11.12 10.97
CA ASP A 183 -17.23 11.64 9.73
C ASP A 183 -17.92 13.03 9.93
N GLU A 184 -17.59 13.70 11.04
CA GLU A 184 -17.98 15.08 11.30
C GLU A 184 -17.14 16.05 10.48
N GLY A 185 -17.77 17.07 9.92
CA GLY A 185 -17.11 18.13 9.15
C GLY A 185 -17.90 18.53 7.91
N PRO A 186 -17.38 19.50 7.15
CA PRO A 186 -17.96 19.89 5.88
C PRO A 186 -18.12 18.67 4.98
N SER A 187 -19.32 18.43 4.51
CA SER A 187 -19.59 17.23 3.71
C SER A 187 -20.45 17.53 2.48
N SER A 188 -20.27 16.69 1.46
CA SER A 188 -21.07 16.67 0.24
C SER A 188 -21.61 15.26 0.01
N GLY A 189 -22.82 15.13 -0.47
CA GLY A 189 -23.52 13.84 -0.59
C GLY A 189 -24.43 13.56 0.63
N SER A 190 -25.22 12.49 0.54
CA SER A 190 -26.17 12.12 1.58
C SER A 190 -25.49 11.50 2.80
N PRO A 191 -25.91 11.83 4.03
CA PRO A 191 -25.46 11.10 5.24
C PRO A 191 -25.77 9.60 5.20
N SER A 192 -26.75 9.16 4.41
CA SER A 192 -27.12 7.76 4.23
C SER A 192 -26.39 7.07 3.08
N SER A 193 -25.44 7.73 2.44
CA SER A 193 -24.64 7.11 1.37
C SER A 193 -23.88 5.89 1.88
N PRO A 194 -23.88 4.77 1.14
CA PRO A 194 -23.22 3.52 1.56
C PRO A 194 -21.70 3.63 1.66
N VAL A 195 -21.10 4.61 0.98
CA VAL A 195 -19.66 4.85 0.99
C VAL A 195 -19.36 6.25 1.48
N THR A 196 -18.51 6.37 2.51
CA THR A 196 -18.00 7.65 3.00
C THR A 196 -16.51 7.76 2.69
N ILE A 197 -16.12 8.83 2.01
CA ILE A 197 -14.74 9.23 1.76
C ILE A 197 -14.42 10.36 2.74
N VAL A 198 -13.44 10.16 3.62
CA VAL A 198 -12.91 11.24 4.47
C VAL A 198 -11.57 11.67 3.91
N GLU A 199 -11.46 12.96 3.57
CA GLU A 199 -10.25 13.57 3.02
C GLU A 199 -9.58 14.47 4.07
N PHE A 200 -8.31 14.20 4.38
CA PHE A 200 -7.43 15.13 5.09
C PHE A 200 -6.60 15.92 4.08
N SER A 201 -6.78 17.23 4.07
CA SER A 201 -6.30 18.09 2.99
C SER A 201 -5.71 19.40 3.48
N ASP A 202 -4.91 20.03 2.59
CA ASP A 202 -4.20 21.28 2.80
C ASP A 202 -4.37 22.15 1.57
N PHE A 203 -4.92 23.35 1.72
CA PHE A 203 -5.22 24.26 0.61
C PHE A 203 -3.99 24.80 -0.11
N GLN A 204 -2.80 24.73 0.49
CA GLN A 204 -1.54 25.16 -0.12
C GLN A 204 -0.79 24.00 -0.79
N CYS A 205 -1.21 22.75 -0.57
CA CYS A 205 -0.59 21.58 -1.11
C CYS A 205 -0.96 21.35 -2.59
N PRO A 206 0.02 21.28 -3.52
CA PRO A 206 -0.26 21.08 -4.95
C PRO A 206 -0.87 19.70 -5.24
N PHE A 207 -0.56 18.70 -4.43
CA PHE A 207 -1.15 17.37 -4.54
C PHE A 207 -2.62 17.36 -4.10
N CYS A 208 -2.99 18.15 -3.08
CA CYS A 208 -4.38 18.31 -2.66
C CYS A 208 -5.20 19.03 -3.74
N LYS A 209 -4.63 20.04 -4.40
CA LYS A 209 -5.27 20.69 -5.54
C LYS A 209 -5.62 19.70 -6.65
N ARG A 210 -4.68 18.81 -7.03
CA ARG A 210 -4.97 17.76 -8.02
C ARG A 210 -6.04 16.78 -7.54
N ALA A 211 -5.94 16.37 -6.28
CA ALA A 211 -6.89 15.44 -5.69
C ALA A 211 -8.31 16.03 -5.62
N SER A 212 -8.48 17.34 -5.41
CA SER A 212 -9.79 17.98 -5.37
C SER A 212 -10.57 17.81 -6.69
N GLU A 213 -9.88 17.77 -7.83
CA GLU A 213 -10.50 17.48 -9.15
C GLU A 213 -11.00 16.03 -9.21
N THR A 214 -10.16 15.07 -8.76
CA THR A 214 -10.55 13.65 -8.65
C THR A 214 -11.74 13.46 -7.72
N VAL A 215 -11.74 14.09 -6.55
CA VAL A 215 -12.83 14.00 -5.58
C VAL A 215 -14.13 14.57 -6.14
N ARG A 216 -14.07 15.69 -6.86
CA ARG A 216 -15.23 16.29 -7.54
C ARG A 216 -15.79 15.35 -8.62
N GLU A 217 -14.94 14.70 -9.37
CA GLU A 217 -15.35 13.72 -10.37
C GLU A 217 -16.00 12.49 -9.72
N LEU A 218 -15.43 11.98 -8.62
CA LEU A 218 -16.02 10.87 -7.86
C LEU A 218 -17.40 11.24 -7.29
N ALA A 219 -17.56 12.45 -6.76
CA ALA A 219 -18.87 12.93 -6.27
C ALA A 219 -19.94 12.88 -7.36
N ARG A 220 -19.57 13.22 -8.60
CA ARG A 220 -20.49 13.19 -9.75
C ARG A 220 -20.74 11.75 -10.25
N LEU A 221 -19.69 10.93 -10.37
CA LEU A 221 -19.82 9.57 -10.88
C LEU A 221 -20.61 8.65 -9.93
N TYR A 222 -20.52 8.91 -8.63
CA TYR A 222 -21.18 8.11 -7.59
C TYR A 222 -22.25 8.92 -6.84
N GLU A 223 -22.96 9.81 -7.55
CA GLU A 223 -24.03 10.62 -6.96
C GLU A 223 -25.04 9.72 -6.22
N GLY A 224 -25.41 10.11 -5.00
CA GLY A 224 -26.28 9.34 -4.11
C GLY A 224 -25.65 8.10 -3.46
N LYS A 225 -24.45 7.69 -3.88
CA LYS A 225 -23.75 6.50 -3.35
C LYS A 225 -22.54 6.85 -2.52
N VAL A 226 -21.96 8.02 -2.70
CA VAL A 226 -20.76 8.49 -2.01
C VAL A 226 -21.06 9.77 -1.25
N ARG A 227 -20.60 9.82 0.01
CA ARG A 227 -20.50 11.03 0.82
C ARG A 227 -19.04 11.39 0.98
N ILE A 228 -18.68 12.66 0.77
CA ILE A 228 -17.33 13.18 0.96
C ILE A 228 -17.33 14.06 2.20
N VAL A 229 -16.38 13.84 3.09
CA VAL A 229 -16.16 14.63 4.30
C VAL A 229 -14.75 15.21 4.26
N PHE A 230 -14.64 16.52 4.46
CA PHE A 230 -13.37 17.22 4.45
C PHE A 230 -12.82 17.43 5.86
N LYS A 231 -11.52 17.20 6.05
CA LYS A 231 -10.77 17.43 7.27
C LYS A 231 -9.54 18.31 6.99
N HIS A 232 -9.32 19.29 7.82
CA HIS A 232 -8.17 20.19 7.70
C HIS A 232 -6.90 19.52 8.21
N PHE A 233 -5.85 19.49 7.39
CA PHE A 233 -4.53 19.01 7.81
C PHE A 233 -3.42 19.88 7.20
N PRO A 234 -3.36 21.18 7.55
CA PRO A 234 -2.33 22.08 7.07
C PRO A 234 -0.96 21.61 7.51
N LEU A 235 -0.01 21.52 6.56
CA LEU A 235 1.35 21.11 6.80
C LEU A 235 2.20 22.28 7.32
N SER A 236 3.14 22.02 8.21
CA SER A 236 3.95 23.04 8.85
C SER A 236 4.90 23.81 7.91
N ASN A 237 5.23 23.22 6.75
CA ASN A 237 6.01 23.85 5.69
C ASN A 237 5.18 24.70 4.72
N HIS A 238 3.87 24.82 4.91
CA HIS A 238 2.95 25.63 4.12
C HIS A 238 2.47 26.83 4.95
N PRO A 239 3.08 28.02 4.79
CA PRO A 239 2.90 29.13 5.73
C PRO A 239 1.46 29.65 5.82
N ASP A 240 0.69 29.64 4.70
CA ASP A 240 -0.67 30.17 4.64
C ASP A 240 -1.74 29.11 4.86
N ALA A 241 -1.38 27.81 4.85
CA ALA A 241 -2.33 26.70 4.88
C ALA A 241 -3.20 26.70 6.13
N PHE A 242 -2.62 27.00 7.29
CA PHE A 242 -3.38 27.03 8.55
C PHE A 242 -4.45 28.15 8.54
N LYS A 243 -4.08 29.32 8.04
CA LYS A 243 -5.01 30.46 7.94
C LYS A 243 -6.11 30.21 6.90
N ALA A 244 -5.75 29.58 5.77
CA ALA A 244 -6.72 29.16 4.76
C ALA A 244 -7.71 28.11 5.31
N ALA A 245 -7.23 27.17 6.13
CA ALA A 245 -8.09 26.22 6.83
C ALA A 245 -9.05 26.92 7.80
N GLN A 246 -8.58 27.87 8.61
CA GLN A 246 -9.45 28.66 9.48
C GLN A 246 -10.51 29.44 8.69
N ALA A 247 -10.11 30.03 7.57
CA ALA A 247 -11.00 30.79 6.69
C ALA A 247 -12.12 29.90 6.11
N SER A 248 -11.78 28.65 5.73
CA SER A 248 -12.80 27.72 5.22
C SER A 248 -13.74 27.21 6.32
N VAL A 249 -13.30 27.09 7.58
CA VAL A 249 -14.20 26.86 8.74
C VAL A 249 -15.22 27.99 8.86
N CYS A 250 -14.80 29.25 8.68
CA CYS A 250 -15.71 30.41 8.72
C CYS A 250 -16.72 30.42 7.56
N ALA A 251 -16.31 29.91 6.40
CA ALA A 251 -17.24 29.75 5.28
C ALA A 251 -18.23 28.60 5.53
N ASP A 252 -17.79 27.51 6.19
CA ASP A 252 -18.65 26.38 6.57
C ASP A 252 -19.78 26.79 7.50
N GLU A 253 -19.51 27.65 8.51
CA GLU A 253 -20.52 28.20 9.42
C GLU A 253 -21.65 28.96 8.72
N LYS A 254 -21.42 29.43 7.51
CA LYS A 254 -22.39 30.09 6.65
C LYS A 254 -22.93 29.22 5.53
N GLY A 255 -22.64 27.91 5.57
CA GLY A 255 -23.05 26.92 4.55
C GLY A 255 -22.39 27.10 3.19
N LYS A 256 -21.22 27.79 3.14
CA LYS A 256 -20.51 28.09 1.89
C LYS A 256 -19.15 27.41 1.80
N PHE A 257 -18.95 26.29 2.51
CA PHE A 257 -17.68 25.59 2.53
C PHE A 257 -17.19 25.21 1.13
N TRP A 258 -17.98 24.49 0.35
CA TRP A 258 -17.53 23.95 -0.94
C TRP A 258 -17.27 25.04 -1.98
N GLU A 259 -18.06 26.12 -1.95
CA GLU A 259 -17.81 27.26 -2.82
C GLU A 259 -16.48 27.95 -2.47
N TYR A 260 -16.22 28.12 -1.17
CA TYR A 260 -14.98 28.68 -0.66
C TYR A 260 -13.78 27.78 -0.93
N HIS A 261 -13.92 26.48 -0.67
CA HIS A 261 -12.95 25.42 -0.93
C HIS A 261 -12.45 25.44 -2.39
N ASP A 262 -13.38 25.48 -3.35
CA ASP A 262 -13.05 25.52 -4.77
C ASP A 262 -12.27 26.79 -5.14
N ARG A 263 -12.63 27.93 -4.55
CA ARG A 263 -11.92 29.20 -4.75
C ARG A 263 -10.50 29.14 -4.16
N LEU A 264 -10.33 28.55 -2.97
CA LEU A 264 -9.02 28.41 -2.35
C LEU A 264 -8.07 27.58 -3.22
N PHE A 265 -8.48 26.41 -3.68
CA PHE A 265 -7.62 25.55 -4.53
C PHE A 265 -7.33 26.17 -5.90
N ASN A 266 -8.18 27.05 -6.39
CA ASN A 266 -7.96 27.78 -7.64
C ASN A 266 -7.17 29.10 -7.46
N SER A 267 -6.96 29.54 -6.22
CA SER A 267 -6.16 30.73 -5.92
C SER A 267 -4.65 30.44 -5.99
N GLN A 268 -3.90 31.40 -6.49
CA GLN A 268 -2.44 31.38 -6.44
C GLN A 268 -1.87 32.03 -5.18
N ASN A 269 -2.73 32.72 -4.43
CA ASN A 269 -2.33 33.48 -3.25
C ASN A 269 -3.34 33.26 -2.12
N LEU A 270 -2.89 32.77 -0.98
CA LEU A 270 -3.67 32.50 0.22
C LEU A 270 -3.34 33.47 1.36
N SER A 271 -2.81 34.66 1.05
CA SER A 271 -2.62 35.70 2.06
C SER A 271 -3.94 36.12 2.71
N ASP A 272 -3.86 36.70 3.90
CA ASP A 272 -5.05 37.15 4.66
C ASP A 272 -5.98 38.07 3.84
N GLN A 273 -5.37 38.97 3.05
CA GLN A 273 -6.14 39.85 2.14
C GLN A 273 -6.88 39.06 1.06
N SER A 274 -6.22 38.05 0.45
CA SER A 274 -6.83 37.19 -0.56
C SER A 274 -7.97 36.34 0.03
N LEU A 275 -7.78 35.79 1.23
CA LEU A 275 -8.82 35.04 1.93
C LEU A 275 -10.08 35.84 2.17
N ARG A 276 -9.91 37.09 2.63
CA ARG A 276 -11.06 38.03 2.84
C ARG A 276 -11.73 38.43 1.52
N LYS A 277 -10.92 38.64 0.47
CA LYS A 277 -11.43 38.92 -0.86
C LYS A 277 -12.31 37.79 -1.39
N ILE A 278 -11.78 36.55 -1.32
CA ILE A 278 -12.48 35.33 -1.76
C ILE A 278 -13.81 35.18 -1.00
N ALA A 279 -13.82 35.47 0.31
CA ALA A 279 -15.05 35.45 1.12
C ALA A 279 -16.07 36.46 0.63
N GLY A 280 -15.65 37.67 0.35
CA GLY A 280 -16.51 38.71 -0.23
C GLY A 280 -17.06 38.36 -1.62
N ASP A 281 -16.19 37.77 -2.49
CA ASP A 281 -16.55 37.37 -3.85
C ASP A 281 -17.67 36.29 -3.88
N ILE A 282 -17.80 35.49 -2.80
CA ILE A 282 -18.88 34.50 -2.63
C ILE A 282 -20.03 35.02 -1.75
N GLY A 283 -20.05 36.31 -1.43
CA GLY A 283 -21.13 36.98 -0.69
C GLY A 283 -21.13 36.65 0.81
N LEU A 284 -19.98 36.37 1.42
CA LEU A 284 -19.83 36.33 2.87
C LEU A 284 -19.67 37.74 3.41
N GLU A 285 -20.39 38.06 4.50
CA GLU A 285 -20.29 39.36 5.15
C GLU A 285 -18.89 39.58 5.76
N THR A 286 -18.18 40.60 5.29
CA THR A 286 -16.75 40.81 5.59
C THR A 286 -16.48 40.95 7.09
N LYS A 287 -17.38 41.61 7.83
CA LYS A 287 -17.22 41.83 9.27
C LYS A 287 -17.34 40.52 10.05
N ASP A 288 -18.38 39.73 9.76
CA ASP A 288 -18.64 38.45 10.41
C ASP A 288 -17.53 37.46 10.09
N PHE A 289 -17.12 37.39 8.82
CA PHE A 289 -16.03 36.52 8.38
C PHE A 289 -14.70 36.87 9.07
N SER A 290 -14.38 38.16 9.16
CA SER A 290 -13.18 38.64 9.84
C SER A 290 -13.20 38.31 11.33
N ALA A 291 -14.32 38.51 12.01
CA ALA A 291 -14.47 38.15 13.42
C ALA A 291 -14.32 36.65 13.66
N CYS A 292 -14.88 35.80 12.77
CA CYS A 292 -14.70 34.36 12.83
C CYS A 292 -13.22 33.95 12.59
N LEU A 293 -12.59 34.53 11.57
CA LEU A 293 -11.21 34.21 11.19
C LEU A 293 -10.20 34.49 12.32
N GLU A 294 -10.49 35.44 13.17
CA GLU A 294 -9.67 35.84 14.32
C GLU A 294 -10.10 35.14 15.63
N SER A 295 -11.18 34.38 15.58
CA SER A 295 -11.69 33.66 16.76
C SER A 295 -10.84 32.43 17.13
N SER A 296 -10.87 32.07 18.41
CA SER A 296 -10.30 30.80 18.88
C SER A 296 -11.03 29.58 18.31
N ARG A 297 -12.32 29.69 18.04
CA ARG A 297 -13.19 28.62 17.57
C ARG A 297 -12.74 28.04 16.23
N SER A 298 -12.47 28.90 15.22
CA SER A 298 -11.98 28.43 13.92
C SER A 298 -10.62 27.73 14.04
N LYS A 299 -9.73 28.24 14.91
CA LYS A 299 -8.45 27.62 15.23
C LYS A 299 -8.62 26.26 15.89
N GLU A 300 -9.49 26.16 16.88
CA GLU A 300 -9.75 24.91 17.62
C GLU A 300 -10.29 23.82 16.70
N GLN A 301 -11.19 24.17 15.77
CA GLN A 301 -11.70 23.20 14.80
C GLN A 301 -10.59 22.65 13.89
N VAL A 302 -9.70 23.50 13.37
CA VAL A 302 -8.55 23.06 12.58
C VAL A 302 -7.63 22.17 13.42
N MET A 303 -7.33 22.57 14.67
CA MET A 303 -6.50 21.79 15.58
C MET A 303 -7.10 20.43 15.93
N LYS A 304 -8.43 20.33 16.10
CA LYS A 304 -9.13 19.07 16.31
C LYS A 304 -8.87 18.10 15.15
N ASN A 305 -8.99 18.57 13.90
CA ASN A 305 -8.73 17.74 12.72
C ASN A 305 -7.25 17.33 12.62
N ILE A 306 -6.30 18.24 12.90
CA ILE A 306 -4.87 17.91 12.93
C ILE A 306 -4.58 16.83 13.97
N GLN A 307 -5.14 16.93 15.17
CA GLN A 307 -4.96 15.93 16.23
C GLN A 307 -5.53 14.58 15.84
N GLU A 308 -6.71 14.55 15.23
CA GLU A 308 -7.35 13.34 14.71
C GLU A 308 -6.44 12.67 13.65
N GLY A 309 -5.97 13.44 12.66
CA GLY A 309 -5.06 12.93 11.64
C GLY A 309 -3.72 12.42 12.19
N ARG A 310 -3.16 13.11 13.20
CA ARG A 310 -1.92 12.65 13.87
C ARG A 310 -2.10 11.35 14.63
N LYS A 311 -3.24 11.15 15.30
CA LYS A 311 -3.55 9.89 16.01
C LYS A 311 -3.54 8.67 15.10
N ILE A 312 -3.95 8.83 13.85
CA ILE A 312 -3.98 7.77 12.84
C ILE A 312 -2.72 7.72 11.97
N GLY A 313 -1.69 8.50 12.32
CA GLY A 313 -0.37 8.46 11.69
C GLY A 313 -0.27 9.16 10.34
N ILE A 314 -1.12 10.17 10.07
CA ILE A 314 -0.99 10.99 8.85
C ILE A 314 0.29 11.82 8.93
N GLN A 315 1.14 11.72 7.92
CA GLN A 315 2.40 12.44 7.79
C GLN A 315 2.42 13.43 6.62
N GLY A 316 1.40 13.36 5.74
CA GLY A 316 1.32 14.21 4.56
C GLY A 316 -0.07 14.22 3.94
N THR A 317 -0.31 15.16 3.04
CA THR A 317 -1.60 15.37 2.37
C THR A 317 -1.48 15.25 0.85
N PRO A 318 -2.56 14.90 0.15
CA PRO A 318 -3.84 14.46 0.70
C PRO A 318 -3.75 13.05 1.30
N PHE A 319 -4.61 12.77 2.28
CA PHE A 319 -4.82 11.44 2.81
C PHE A 319 -6.32 11.17 2.85
N PHE A 320 -6.72 9.99 2.41
CA PHE A 320 -8.12 9.61 2.36
C PHE A 320 -8.39 8.34 3.14
N THR A 321 -9.64 8.19 3.57
CA THR A 321 -10.20 6.88 3.89
C THR A 321 -11.50 6.67 3.13
N ILE A 322 -11.73 5.46 2.64
CA ILE A 322 -12.98 5.04 2.01
C ILE A 322 -13.59 3.96 2.88
N ASN A 323 -14.64 4.27 3.62
CA ASN A 323 -15.20 3.41 4.67
C ASN A 323 -14.10 2.87 5.63
N GLY A 324 -13.15 3.76 6.01
CA GLY A 324 -12.03 3.40 6.87
C GLY A 324 -10.80 2.81 6.15
N ARG A 325 -10.88 2.44 4.87
CA ARG A 325 -9.73 1.95 4.08
C ARG A 325 -8.82 3.11 3.68
N PRO A 326 -7.55 3.12 4.07
CA PRO A 326 -6.65 4.23 3.79
C PRO A 326 -6.22 4.28 2.31
N VAL A 327 -6.24 5.50 1.75
CA VAL A 327 -5.65 5.82 0.44
C VAL A 327 -4.72 7.02 0.63
N ARG A 328 -3.44 6.86 0.31
CA ARG A 328 -2.39 7.85 0.57
C ARG A 328 -2.03 8.61 -0.70
N GLY A 329 -1.96 9.93 -0.60
CA GLY A 329 -1.55 10.81 -1.70
C GLY A 329 -2.63 10.98 -2.78
N ALA A 330 -2.31 11.79 -3.79
CA ALA A 330 -3.17 12.02 -4.95
C ALA A 330 -3.06 10.85 -5.93
N GLN A 331 -3.79 9.77 -5.65
CA GLN A 331 -3.87 8.60 -6.51
C GLN A 331 -4.71 8.87 -7.76
N ASP A 332 -4.55 8.02 -8.78
CA ASP A 332 -5.40 8.01 -9.95
C ASP A 332 -6.85 7.64 -9.59
N ILE A 333 -7.81 8.20 -10.31
CA ILE A 333 -9.24 7.96 -10.07
C ILE A 333 -9.62 6.48 -10.13
N SER A 334 -8.90 5.68 -10.91
CA SER A 334 -9.13 4.23 -11.03
C SER A 334 -8.93 3.50 -9.72
N GLU A 335 -7.98 3.93 -8.89
CA GLU A 335 -7.76 3.34 -7.57
C GLU A 335 -8.93 3.62 -6.61
N PHE A 336 -9.42 4.86 -6.60
CA PHE A 336 -10.62 5.21 -5.82
C PHE A 336 -11.84 4.40 -6.28
N ARG A 337 -12.07 4.32 -7.60
CA ARG A 337 -13.18 3.57 -8.18
C ARG A 337 -13.11 2.10 -7.80
N ARG A 338 -11.95 1.49 -7.90
CA ARG A 338 -11.73 0.09 -7.52
C ARG A 338 -12.16 -0.19 -6.08
N ILE A 339 -11.83 0.72 -5.14
CA ILE A 339 -12.20 0.57 -3.73
C ILE A 339 -13.70 0.83 -3.53
N ILE A 340 -14.23 1.90 -4.13
CA ILE A 340 -15.65 2.27 -4.02
C ILE A 340 -16.54 1.15 -4.58
N ASP A 341 -16.22 0.63 -5.77
CA ASP A 341 -17.01 -0.43 -6.42
C ASP A 341 -17.04 -1.70 -5.58
N ARG A 342 -15.91 -2.11 -5.00
CA ARG A 342 -15.86 -3.23 -4.04
C ARG A 342 -16.73 -2.99 -2.81
N GLN A 343 -16.69 -1.79 -2.23
CA GLN A 343 -17.54 -1.44 -1.08
C GLN A 343 -19.04 -1.47 -1.44
N LEU A 344 -19.40 -1.00 -2.63
CA LEU A 344 -20.77 -1.04 -3.13
C LEU A 344 -21.26 -2.46 -3.45
N ALA A 345 -20.35 -3.37 -3.83
CA ALA A 345 -20.64 -4.78 -4.03
C ALA A 345 -20.78 -5.58 -2.70
N GLY A 346 -20.52 -4.94 -1.54
CA GLY A 346 -20.54 -5.60 -0.24
C GLY A 346 -19.31 -6.46 0.03
N GLU A 347 -18.27 -6.34 -0.77
CA GLU A 347 -16.98 -7.00 -0.58
C GLU A 347 -16.18 -6.30 0.52
N ARG A 348 -15.88 -7.02 1.59
CA ARG A 348 -15.10 -6.51 2.73
C ARG A 348 -13.63 -6.60 2.45
#